data_cf7826a056a72bd2977610270b5d7b74
#
_entry.id   cf7826a056a72bd2977610270b5d7b74
#
_cell.length_a   1.000
_cell.length_b   1.000
_cell.length_c   1.000
_cell.angle_alpha   90.00
_cell.angle_beta   90.00
_cell.angle_gamma   90.00
#
_symmetry.space_group_name_H-M   'P 1'
#
loop_
_entity.id
_entity.type
_entity.pdbx_description
1 polymer ?
#
loop_
_entity_poly.entity_id
_entity_poly.type
_entity_poly.pdbx_seq_one_letter_code
_entity_poly.pdbx_strand_id
1 'polypeptide(L)'
;MSCRLVFSMLVVPIVSICLFAQGVQPYPNAITDRQFYAKTPMAPPPANTVFQDPDLGASMVRVTDGNTNPKEPNDFFLNPDSDVNEWSMDDSKFYVVAGGNGANLAFAFNPTTMTVSALPGAGVGGGLVIPLREGPTFSVLDPDLMYGTAQEAPLTISTYRFSTGKTVPLVDTTTCGTQPPLVKGPKQSSSDTTVSSDDNRIVISAGANSAGHRPFVIVYDQKLGCRWYNTQTGQIGGQWGPTGQVSIPDRYNVNHVKISGNGQYVRIGVARVGFYIWDVTSLNIEPCPVQDVGLRCSGYGAVGYDAYINGPEVLDELNAFLRPLGDLGDMTQLINPLPQPYYKGMEKSWAWTNGVLNGNVPVCGSTYSPVGNEEVKQPYDGEVFCIETDGVASTIWRFAHNRAVWNPKFYWSQPYGSISLDGRFFSFSSSWDLQLGTFWGDSPRSDVWIVKLD
;
A
#
# COMPACT_ATOMS: atom_id res chain seq x y z
N MET A 1 77.33 5.84 17.50
CA MET A 1 76.15 6.73 17.51
C MET A 1 75.03 6.01 16.79
N SER A 2 74.03 5.47 17.56
CA SER A 2 72.94 4.69 17.00
C SER A 2 71.65 5.54 17.15
N CYS A 3 71.07 5.93 16.01
CA CYS A 3 69.86 6.74 15.96
C CYS A 3 68.66 5.79 15.97
N ARG A 4 67.90 5.78 17.07
CA ARG A 4 66.60 5.05 17.14
C ARG A 4 65.50 5.96 16.64
N LEU A 5 64.88 5.60 15.51
CA LEU A 5 63.61 6.19 15.07
C LEU A 5 62.49 5.61 15.92
N VAL A 6 61.73 6.47 16.63
CA VAL A 6 60.50 6.14 17.30
C VAL A 6 59.38 6.42 16.32
N PHE A 7 58.67 5.37 15.87
CA PHE A 7 57.41 5.50 15.13
C PHE A 7 56.27 5.66 16.12
N SER A 8 55.70 6.85 16.20
CA SER A 8 54.40 7.09 16.90
C SER A 8 53.24 6.67 15.95
N MET A 9 52.59 5.54 16.25
CA MET A 9 51.34 5.18 15.61
C MET A 9 50.23 6.10 16.19
N LEU A 10 49.70 6.95 15.32
CA LEU A 10 48.47 7.69 15.60
C LEU A 10 47.29 6.72 15.47
N VAL A 11 46.74 6.27 16.58
CA VAL A 11 45.46 5.52 16.62
C VAL A 11 44.35 6.54 16.47
N VAL A 12 43.78 6.64 15.27
CA VAL A 12 42.54 7.38 15.04
C VAL A 12 41.37 6.50 15.53
N PRO A 13 40.61 6.91 16.55
CA PRO A 13 39.42 6.17 16.93
C PRO A 13 38.40 6.27 15.78
N ILE A 14 38.12 5.14 15.13
CA ILE A 14 36.95 5.01 14.24
C ILE A 14 35.74 5.04 15.17
N VAL A 15 35.12 6.20 15.30
CA VAL A 15 33.78 6.31 15.89
C VAL A 15 32.83 5.71 14.88
N SER A 16 32.48 4.44 15.05
CA SER A 16 31.36 3.83 14.35
C SER A 16 30.11 4.58 14.81
N ILE A 17 29.67 5.53 14.00
CA ILE A 17 28.32 6.08 14.13
C ILE A 17 27.39 4.94 13.73
N CYS A 18 26.89 4.19 14.72
CA CYS A 18 25.70 3.38 14.54
C CYS A 18 24.56 4.37 14.23
N LEU A 19 24.27 4.58 12.99
CA LEU A 19 22.96 5.06 12.56
C LEU A 19 21.96 4.01 13.04
N PHE A 20 21.41 4.21 14.21
CA PHE A 20 20.20 3.50 14.59
C PHE A 20 19.15 3.89 13.54
N ALA A 21 18.73 2.93 12.73
CA ALA A 21 17.48 3.05 12.00
C ALA A 21 16.45 3.51 13.04
N GLN A 22 15.86 4.68 12.83
CA GLN A 22 14.76 5.13 13.67
C GLN A 22 13.62 4.15 13.41
N GLY A 23 13.51 3.12 14.25
CA GLY A 23 12.34 2.27 14.27
C GLY A 23 11.11 3.13 14.46
N VAL A 24 10.01 2.77 13.85
CA VAL A 24 8.71 3.40 14.10
C VAL A 24 8.52 3.39 15.61
N GLN A 25 8.37 4.57 16.21
CA GLN A 25 8.22 4.69 17.66
C GLN A 25 6.90 4.00 18.06
N PRO A 26 6.88 3.28 19.17
CA PRO A 26 5.62 2.79 19.69
C PRO A 26 4.70 4.00 19.92
N TYR A 27 3.44 3.86 19.59
CA TYR A 27 2.44 4.93 19.65
C TYR A 27 1.99 5.16 21.11
N PRO A 28 2.58 6.12 21.84
CA PRO A 28 2.42 6.23 23.30
C PRO A 28 1.03 6.69 23.71
N ASN A 29 0.30 7.34 22.80
CA ASN A 29 -1.03 7.91 23.07
C ASN A 29 -2.17 7.00 22.59
N ALA A 30 -1.86 5.89 21.92
CA ALA A 30 -2.86 4.96 21.41
C ALA A 30 -3.47 4.10 22.52
N ILE A 31 -4.75 3.77 22.38
CA ILE A 31 -5.40 2.80 23.24
C ILE A 31 -4.91 1.39 22.85
N THR A 32 -4.55 0.57 23.84
CA THR A 32 -4.01 -0.78 23.61
C THR A 32 -4.86 -1.89 24.25
N ASP A 33 -5.92 -1.53 24.94
CA ASP A 33 -6.82 -2.51 25.54
C ASP A 33 -7.72 -3.19 24.49
N ARG A 34 -8.41 -4.23 24.93
CA ARG A 34 -9.38 -5.00 24.14
C ARG A 34 -10.82 -4.70 24.52
N GLN A 35 -11.09 -3.50 25.04
CA GLN A 35 -12.45 -3.11 25.37
C GLN A 35 -13.20 -2.64 24.11
N PHE A 36 -14.51 -2.85 24.14
CA PHE A 36 -15.40 -2.29 23.13
C PHE A 36 -15.60 -0.79 23.42
N TYR A 37 -15.39 0.03 22.42
CA TYR A 37 -15.73 1.46 22.42
C TYR A 37 -16.88 1.69 21.46
N ALA A 38 -18.01 2.13 22.01
CA ALA A 38 -19.16 2.46 21.20
C ALA A 38 -18.88 3.71 20.37
N LYS A 39 -19.17 3.64 19.08
CA LYS A 39 -18.99 4.74 18.15
C LYS A 39 -19.97 5.88 18.45
N THR A 40 -19.49 7.01 18.96
CA THR A 40 -20.30 8.21 19.19
C THR A 40 -20.74 8.81 17.84
N PRO A 41 -22.06 9.03 17.62
CA PRO A 41 -22.54 9.68 16.42
C PRO A 41 -21.92 11.07 16.23
N MET A 42 -21.43 11.35 15.02
CA MET A 42 -20.76 12.61 14.70
C MET A 42 -21.05 13.01 13.26
N ALA A 43 -21.44 14.28 13.05
CA ALA A 43 -21.54 14.82 11.69
C ALA A 43 -20.15 14.93 11.04
N PRO A 44 -20.05 14.73 9.71
CA PRO A 44 -18.78 14.89 9.02
C PRO A 44 -18.29 16.33 9.14
N PRO A 45 -17.08 16.58 9.67
CA PRO A 45 -16.51 17.93 9.73
C PRO A 45 -16.23 18.45 8.31
N PRO A 46 -16.13 19.78 8.12
CA PRO A 46 -15.68 20.36 6.86
C PRO A 46 -14.30 19.84 6.45
N ALA A 47 -14.03 19.79 5.13
CA ALA A 47 -12.70 19.46 4.65
C ALA A 47 -11.63 20.40 5.23
N ASN A 48 -10.45 19.88 5.43
CA ASN A 48 -9.28 20.57 6.01
C ASN A 48 -9.51 21.11 7.45
N THR A 49 -10.45 20.49 8.19
CA THR A 49 -10.68 20.78 9.60
C THR A 49 -10.13 19.65 10.46
N VAL A 50 -9.18 19.97 11.33
CA VAL A 50 -8.61 19.01 12.30
C VAL A 50 -9.59 18.86 13.47
N PHE A 51 -9.86 17.63 13.86
CA PHE A 51 -10.71 17.26 14.99
C PHE A 51 -10.17 16.01 15.67
N GLN A 52 -10.73 15.64 16.80
CA GLN A 52 -10.37 14.40 17.50
C GLN A 52 -11.50 13.38 17.36
N ASP A 53 -11.14 12.11 17.19
CA ASP A 53 -12.09 11.02 17.38
C ASP A 53 -12.59 11.05 18.82
N PRO A 54 -13.91 11.12 19.04
CA PRO A 54 -14.47 11.31 20.39
C PRO A 54 -14.27 10.10 21.31
N ASP A 55 -14.02 8.92 20.76
CA ASP A 55 -14.01 7.65 21.50
C ASP A 55 -12.60 7.13 21.74
N LEU A 56 -11.72 7.27 20.73
CA LEU A 56 -10.34 6.75 20.74
C LEU A 56 -9.28 7.86 20.80
N GLY A 57 -9.66 9.12 20.59
CA GLY A 57 -8.87 10.30 20.93
C GLY A 57 -7.84 10.77 19.88
N ALA A 58 -7.60 10.04 18.79
CA ALA A 58 -6.62 10.46 17.79
C ALA A 58 -7.09 11.69 17.01
N SER A 59 -6.13 12.53 16.61
CA SER A 59 -6.39 13.67 15.74
C SER A 59 -6.62 13.21 14.30
N MET A 60 -7.63 13.77 13.67
CA MET A 60 -8.03 13.45 12.31
C MET A 60 -8.26 14.70 11.47
N VAL A 61 -8.15 14.58 10.16
CA VAL A 61 -8.54 15.62 9.20
C VAL A 61 -9.27 15.01 8.02
N ARG A 62 -10.36 15.63 7.58
CA ARG A 62 -11.03 15.31 6.31
C ARG A 62 -10.26 15.97 5.17
N VAL A 63 -9.83 15.19 4.19
CA VAL A 63 -9.04 15.66 3.04
C VAL A 63 -9.92 16.20 1.92
N THR A 64 -10.94 15.42 1.53
CA THR A 64 -11.79 15.70 0.37
C THR A 64 -13.21 15.99 0.74
N ASP A 65 -13.92 16.68 -0.12
CA ASP A 65 -15.37 16.92 -0.05
C ASP A 65 -15.99 17.11 -1.44
N GLY A 66 -17.27 17.46 -1.51
CA GLY A 66 -17.97 17.69 -2.78
C GLY A 66 -17.40 18.81 -3.66
N ASN A 67 -16.55 19.68 -3.08
CA ASN A 67 -15.91 20.79 -3.82
C ASN A 67 -14.53 20.41 -4.34
N THR A 68 -13.97 19.29 -3.90
CA THR A 68 -12.61 18.84 -4.31
C THR A 68 -12.53 18.60 -5.81
N ASN A 69 -13.59 18.10 -6.44
CA ASN A 69 -13.74 18.03 -7.88
C ASN A 69 -14.94 18.88 -8.36
N PRO A 70 -14.77 20.17 -8.65
CA PRO A 70 -15.89 21.04 -9.03
C PRO A 70 -16.49 20.73 -10.41
N LYS A 71 -15.83 19.91 -11.24
CA LYS A 71 -16.37 19.45 -12.52
C LYS A 71 -17.38 18.32 -12.33
N GLU A 72 -17.21 17.56 -11.26
CA GLU A 72 -18.09 16.47 -10.86
C GLU A 72 -18.46 16.65 -9.37
N PRO A 73 -19.30 17.61 -9.02
CA PRO A 73 -19.76 17.79 -7.65
C PRO A 73 -20.46 16.51 -7.20
N ASN A 74 -20.16 16.08 -6.00
CA ASN A 74 -20.51 14.79 -5.40
C ASN A 74 -19.69 13.59 -5.91
N ASP A 75 -18.59 13.81 -6.63
CA ASP A 75 -17.63 12.74 -6.87
C ASP A 75 -17.22 12.06 -5.56
N PHE A 76 -16.83 10.81 -5.64
CA PHE A 76 -16.27 10.11 -4.49
C PHE A 76 -14.75 10.04 -4.62
N PHE A 77 -14.07 9.95 -3.46
CA PHE A 77 -12.64 9.91 -3.40
C PHE A 77 -12.20 8.70 -2.58
N LEU A 78 -11.14 8.06 -3.05
CA LEU A 78 -10.60 6.87 -2.45
C LEU A 78 -9.10 7.05 -2.20
N ASN A 79 -8.59 6.31 -1.24
CA ASN A 79 -7.18 6.00 -1.24
C ASN A 79 -6.86 5.10 -2.43
N PRO A 80 -5.64 5.14 -2.97
CA PRO A 80 -5.16 4.12 -3.89
C PRO A 80 -5.15 2.75 -3.22
N ASP A 81 -4.89 1.71 -3.99
CA ASP A 81 -4.70 0.37 -3.44
C ASP A 81 -3.57 0.39 -2.39
N SER A 82 -3.77 -0.32 -1.28
CA SER A 82 -2.81 -0.41 -0.17
C SER A 82 -1.43 -0.95 -0.58
N ASP A 83 -1.32 -1.47 -1.79
CA ASP A 83 -0.08 -1.98 -2.37
C ASP A 83 0.88 -0.89 -2.86
N VAL A 84 0.44 0.37 -3.01
CA VAL A 84 1.28 1.49 -3.46
C VAL A 84 1.69 2.42 -2.31
N ASN A 85 2.81 3.12 -2.47
CA ASN A 85 3.19 4.20 -1.55
C ASN A 85 2.42 5.47 -1.94
N GLU A 86 1.40 5.78 -1.18
CA GLU A 86 0.55 6.96 -1.37
C GLU A 86 1.25 8.25 -0.90
N TRP A 87 2.22 8.13 0.01
CA TRP A 87 2.87 9.23 0.69
C TRP A 87 4.28 9.49 0.18
N SER A 88 4.66 10.76 0.07
CA SER A 88 6.08 11.12 -0.10
C SER A 88 6.87 10.77 1.15
N MET A 89 8.18 10.52 1.00
CA MET A 89 9.05 10.06 2.08
C MET A 89 9.15 11.02 3.27
N ASP A 90 8.81 12.29 3.09
CA ASP A 90 8.82 13.35 4.10
C ASP A 90 7.42 13.76 4.58
N ASP A 91 6.39 13.01 4.20
CA ASP A 91 4.98 13.26 4.45
C ASP A 91 4.46 14.61 3.92
N SER A 92 5.25 15.34 3.15
CA SER A 92 4.85 16.65 2.63
C SER A 92 3.81 16.58 1.51
N LYS A 93 3.59 15.40 0.94
CA LYS A 93 2.66 15.14 -0.17
C LYS A 93 2.02 13.78 -0.03
N PHE A 94 0.81 13.67 -0.53
CA PHE A 94 0.10 12.40 -0.75
C PHE A 94 -0.85 12.56 -1.94
N TYR A 95 -1.44 11.46 -2.39
CA TYR A 95 -2.44 11.55 -3.45
C TYR A 95 -3.67 10.69 -3.13
N VAL A 96 -4.79 11.02 -3.77
CA VAL A 96 -6.06 10.30 -3.71
C VAL A 96 -6.53 9.97 -5.12
N VAL A 97 -7.46 9.04 -5.25
CA VAL A 97 -8.08 8.68 -6.52
C VAL A 97 -9.49 9.27 -6.58
N ALA A 98 -9.78 10.05 -7.63
CA ALA A 98 -11.12 10.51 -7.94
C ALA A 98 -11.89 9.38 -8.64
N GLY A 99 -12.97 8.92 -8.02
CA GLY A 99 -13.65 7.69 -8.45
C GLY A 99 -14.40 7.81 -9.79
N GLY A 100 -14.91 9.00 -10.12
CA GLY A 100 -15.67 9.20 -11.35
C GLY A 100 -14.86 9.04 -12.63
N ASN A 101 -13.57 9.36 -12.62
CA ASN A 101 -12.70 9.31 -13.79
C ASN A 101 -11.35 8.60 -13.57
N GLY A 102 -11.11 8.08 -12.36
CA GLY A 102 -9.86 7.41 -12.01
C GLY A 102 -8.63 8.33 -11.98
N ALA A 103 -8.81 9.65 -11.84
CA ALA A 103 -7.70 10.59 -11.80
C ALA A 103 -6.99 10.54 -10.45
N ASN A 104 -5.65 10.50 -10.49
CA ASN A 104 -4.82 10.64 -9.31
C ASN A 104 -4.65 12.13 -8.99
N LEU A 105 -5.05 12.55 -7.80
CA LEU A 105 -5.03 13.94 -7.34
C LEU A 105 -4.06 14.09 -6.17
N ALA A 106 -2.95 14.79 -6.38
CA ALA A 106 -1.97 15.03 -5.32
C ALA A 106 -2.24 16.33 -4.57
N PHE A 107 -1.91 16.31 -3.28
CA PHE A 107 -2.03 17.43 -2.35
C PHE A 107 -0.72 17.64 -1.58
N ALA A 108 -0.49 18.87 -1.15
CA ALA A 108 0.50 19.14 -0.13
C ALA A 108 -0.09 18.90 1.26
N PHE A 109 0.72 18.38 2.16
CA PHE A 109 0.36 18.11 3.55
C PHE A 109 1.38 18.70 4.50
N ASN A 110 0.91 19.36 5.55
CA ASN A 110 1.75 19.80 6.64
C ASN A 110 1.61 18.82 7.81
N PRO A 111 2.62 17.99 8.09
CA PRO A 111 2.53 16.96 9.14
C PRO A 111 2.46 17.53 10.57
N THR A 112 2.86 18.78 10.78
CA THR A 112 2.79 19.43 12.10
C THR A 112 1.38 19.90 12.42
N THR A 113 0.69 20.51 11.44
CA THR A 113 -0.64 21.11 11.65
C THR A 113 -1.76 20.24 11.09
N MET A 114 -1.44 19.15 10.39
CA MET A 114 -2.38 18.29 9.65
C MET A 114 -3.21 19.06 8.60
N THR A 115 -2.68 20.12 8.05
CA THR A 115 -3.37 20.91 7.02
C THR A 115 -3.07 20.42 5.62
N VAL A 116 -4.12 20.31 4.82
CA VAL A 116 -4.04 19.93 3.40
C VAL A 116 -4.11 21.20 2.55
N SER A 117 -3.27 21.31 1.53
CA SER A 117 -3.26 22.46 0.65
C SER A 117 -2.96 22.07 -0.80
N ALA A 118 -3.28 22.98 -1.73
CA ALA A 118 -3.01 22.80 -3.15
C ALA A 118 -1.50 22.82 -3.44
N LEU A 119 -1.07 21.91 -4.31
CA LEU A 119 0.26 21.96 -4.90
C LEU A 119 0.32 22.99 -6.03
N PRO A 120 1.50 23.53 -6.38
CA PRO A 120 1.66 24.40 -7.55
C PRO A 120 1.15 23.74 -8.83
N GLY A 121 0.31 24.44 -9.57
CA GLY A 121 -0.33 23.91 -10.79
C GLY A 121 -1.62 23.12 -10.55
N ALA A 122 -2.07 22.98 -9.30
CA ALA A 122 -3.36 22.37 -9.00
C ALA A 122 -4.52 23.12 -9.64
N GLY A 123 -5.55 22.36 -10.02
CA GLY A 123 -6.80 22.89 -10.54
C GLY A 123 -7.71 23.47 -9.44
N VAL A 124 -8.88 23.92 -9.85
CA VAL A 124 -9.97 24.30 -8.93
C VAL A 124 -10.35 23.06 -8.14
N GLY A 125 -10.43 23.18 -6.80
CA GLY A 125 -10.62 22.03 -5.90
C GLY A 125 -9.37 21.56 -5.19
N GLY A 126 -8.19 22.07 -5.59
CA GLY A 126 -6.92 21.94 -4.86
C GLY A 126 -6.09 20.70 -5.21
N GLY A 127 -6.65 19.69 -5.86
CA GLY A 127 -5.90 18.50 -6.29
C GLY A 127 -5.07 18.76 -7.56
N LEU A 128 -3.79 18.41 -7.52
CA LEU A 128 -2.93 18.40 -8.72
C LEU A 128 -3.10 17.06 -9.44
N VAL A 129 -3.61 17.10 -10.68
CA VAL A 129 -3.72 15.89 -11.50
C VAL A 129 -2.33 15.36 -11.86
N ILE A 130 -2.04 14.14 -11.42
CA ILE A 130 -0.79 13.43 -11.74
C ILE A 130 -0.95 12.78 -13.12
N PRO A 131 -0.04 13.01 -14.10
CA PRO A 131 -0.15 12.48 -15.46
C PRO A 131 0.35 11.02 -15.55
N LEU A 132 0.16 10.23 -14.49
CA LEU A 132 0.44 8.80 -14.42
C LEU A 132 -0.88 8.04 -14.28
N ARG A 133 -0.91 6.82 -14.76
CA ARG A 133 -2.10 5.95 -14.71
C ARG A 133 -2.34 5.42 -13.31
N GLU A 134 -3.37 4.55 -13.19
CA GLU A 134 -3.77 3.88 -11.96
C GLU A 134 -2.57 3.42 -11.12
N GLY A 135 -2.61 3.69 -9.82
CA GLY A 135 -1.67 3.22 -8.83
C GLY A 135 -0.21 3.66 -9.06
N PRO A 136 0.08 4.96 -9.32
CA PRO A 136 1.46 5.42 -9.22
C PRO A 136 1.95 5.34 -7.78
N THR A 137 3.25 5.25 -7.58
CA THR A 137 3.86 5.13 -6.26
C THR A 137 4.88 6.22 -6.02
N PHE A 138 4.89 6.82 -4.83
CA PHE A 138 5.99 7.72 -4.46
C PHE A 138 7.30 6.96 -4.34
N SER A 139 8.39 7.65 -4.69
CA SER A 139 9.75 7.25 -4.36
C SER A 139 9.92 7.12 -2.83
N VAL A 140 10.68 6.14 -2.41
CA VAL A 140 11.04 5.94 -0.99
C VAL A 140 12.24 6.81 -0.59
N LEU A 141 12.96 7.37 -1.57
CA LEU A 141 14.19 8.14 -1.36
C LEU A 141 14.09 9.62 -1.72
N ASP A 142 13.18 10.01 -2.62
CA ASP A 142 13.06 11.37 -3.15
C ASP A 142 11.61 11.87 -3.00
N PRO A 143 11.33 12.82 -2.09
CA PRO A 143 9.98 13.32 -1.84
C PRO A 143 9.37 14.07 -3.02
N ASP A 144 10.16 14.40 -4.04
CA ASP A 144 9.71 15.11 -5.24
C ASP A 144 9.37 14.17 -6.41
N LEU A 145 9.52 12.85 -6.22
CA LEU A 145 9.47 11.87 -7.29
C LEU A 145 8.35 10.85 -7.10
N MET A 146 7.67 10.51 -8.20
CA MET A 146 6.78 9.35 -8.30
C MET A 146 7.16 8.46 -9.49
N TYR A 147 6.86 7.18 -9.37
CA TYR A 147 6.94 6.18 -10.43
C TYR A 147 5.54 5.76 -10.86
N GLY A 148 5.38 5.45 -12.14
CA GLY A 148 4.12 4.97 -12.68
C GLY A 148 4.23 4.71 -14.16
N THR A 149 3.11 4.41 -14.81
CA THR A 149 3.04 4.38 -16.27
C THR A 149 2.34 5.63 -16.78
N ALA A 150 2.85 6.22 -17.85
CA ALA A 150 2.28 7.45 -18.40
C ALA A 150 0.91 7.16 -19.03
N GLN A 151 -0.02 8.12 -18.93
CA GLN A 151 -1.36 7.98 -19.52
C GLN A 151 -1.32 7.69 -21.02
N GLU A 152 -0.46 8.39 -21.76
CA GLU A 152 -0.30 8.24 -23.19
C GLU A 152 0.51 7.00 -23.61
N ALA A 153 1.23 6.37 -22.66
CA ALA A 153 2.11 5.24 -22.91
C ALA A 153 2.01 4.20 -21.78
N PRO A 154 0.92 3.43 -21.71
CA PRO A 154 0.60 2.54 -20.58
C PRO A 154 1.56 1.37 -20.39
N LEU A 155 2.46 1.11 -21.33
CA LEU A 155 3.52 0.11 -21.23
C LEU A 155 4.92 0.75 -21.03
N THR A 156 4.96 2.05 -20.73
CA THR A 156 6.21 2.75 -20.43
C THR A 156 6.25 3.12 -18.95
N ILE A 157 7.17 2.51 -18.21
CA ILE A 157 7.47 2.95 -16.85
C ILE A 157 8.11 4.33 -16.93
N SER A 158 7.58 5.26 -16.17
CA SER A 158 7.96 6.67 -16.20
C SER A 158 8.09 7.22 -14.78
N THR A 159 8.81 8.32 -14.64
CA THR A 159 8.81 9.14 -13.44
C THR A 159 8.01 10.41 -13.65
N TYR A 160 7.43 10.92 -12.57
CA TYR A 160 6.86 12.27 -12.50
C TYR A 160 7.53 13.05 -11.38
N ARG A 161 7.97 14.27 -11.66
CA ARG A 161 8.66 15.14 -10.71
C ARG A 161 7.83 16.38 -10.43
N PHE A 162 7.41 16.56 -9.17
CA PHE A 162 6.49 17.64 -8.76
C PHE A 162 7.09 19.03 -8.96
N SER A 163 8.37 19.23 -8.64
CA SER A 163 9.05 20.53 -8.77
C SER A 163 9.11 21.05 -10.23
N THR A 164 9.05 20.15 -11.20
CA THR A 164 9.13 20.53 -12.62
C THR A 164 7.83 20.28 -13.39
N GLY A 165 6.88 19.52 -12.81
CA GLY A 165 5.66 19.08 -13.49
C GLY A 165 5.92 18.16 -14.69
N LYS A 166 7.09 17.51 -14.78
CA LYS A 166 7.49 16.74 -15.95
C LYS A 166 7.41 15.25 -15.73
N THR A 167 6.89 14.54 -16.73
CA THR A 167 6.99 13.09 -16.86
C THR A 167 8.20 12.73 -17.72
N VAL A 168 9.03 11.80 -17.25
CA VAL A 168 10.21 11.31 -17.96
C VAL A 168 10.13 9.79 -18.11
N PRO A 169 10.16 9.22 -19.33
CA PRO A 169 10.16 7.79 -19.54
C PRO A 169 11.46 7.16 -19.04
N LEU A 170 11.36 6.03 -18.34
CA LEU A 170 12.48 5.21 -17.89
C LEU A 170 12.70 4.02 -18.83
N VAL A 171 11.65 3.25 -19.09
CA VAL A 171 11.73 2.06 -19.95
C VAL A 171 10.41 1.79 -20.67
N ASP A 172 10.49 1.50 -21.96
CA ASP A 172 9.38 0.93 -22.74
C ASP A 172 9.39 -0.60 -22.55
N THR A 173 8.45 -1.13 -21.80
CA THR A 173 8.41 -2.56 -21.46
C THR A 173 8.15 -3.47 -22.68
N THR A 174 7.73 -2.93 -23.80
CA THR A 174 7.64 -3.70 -25.05
C THR A 174 9.01 -4.15 -25.57
N THR A 175 10.08 -3.52 -25.10
CA THR A 175 11.46 -3.86 -25.44
C THR A 175 12.11 -4.85 -24.46
N CYS A 176 11.39 -5.29 -23.44
CA CYS A 176 11.90 -6.23 -22.42
C CYS A 176 12.07 -7.67 -22.91
N GLY A 177 11.77 -7.96 -24.16
CA GLY A 177 11.92 -9.31 -24.73
C GLY A 177 10.88 -10.31 -24.26
N THR A 178 9.70 -9.86 -23.81
CA THR A 178 8.58 -10.69 -23.37
C THR A 178 8.12 -11.65 -24.47
N GLN A 179 7.71 -12.86 -24.09
CA GLN A 179 7.17 -13.85 -25.03
C GLN A 179 5.77 -14.31 -24.58
N PRO A 180 4.70 -14.15 -25.36
CA PRO A 180 4.65 -13.39 -26.63
C PRO A 180 4.97 -11.91 -26.41
N PRO A 181 5.43 -11.18 -27.43
CA PRO A 181 5.79 -9.77 -27.27
C PRO A 181 4.58 -8.93 -26.87
N LEU A 182 4.82 -7.98 -25.98
CA LEU A 182 3.82 -6.97 -25.63
C LEU A 182 3.54 -6.08 -26.84
N VAL A 183 2.28 -5.95 -27.21
CA VAL A 183 1.86 -5.16 -28.37
C VAL A 183 1.16 -3.90 -27.89
N LYS A 184 1.61 -2.75 -28.35
CA LYS A 184 0.96 -1.46 -28.06
C LYS A 184 -0.44 -1.44 -28.66
N GLY A 185 -1.42 -1.06 -27.84
CA GLY A 185 -2.80 -0.94 -28.28
C GLY A 185 -3.71 -0.35 -27.19
N PRO A 186 -4.92 0.09 -27.54
CA PRO A 186 -5.81 0.81 -26.64
C PRO A 186 -6.31 0.00 -25.43
N LYS A 187 -6.10 -1.30 -25.43
CA LYS A 187 -6.51 -2.21 -24.35
C LYS A 187 -5.33 -2.73 -23.51
N GLN A 188 -4.13 -2.21 -23.72
CA GLN A 188 -2.95 -2.59 -22.97
C GLN A 188 -2.91 -1.74 -21.68
N SER A 189 -3.10 -2.36 -20.53
CA SER A 189 -3.06 -1.70 -19.24
C SER A 189 -1.93 -2.24 -18.37
N SER A 190 -1.25 -1.39 -17.64
CA SER A 190 -0.52 -1.75 -16.45
C SER A 190 -1.44 -1.61 -15.24
N SER A 191 -1.20 -2.39 -14.20
CA SER A 191 -1.78 -2.16 -12.87
C SER A 191 -0.88 -1.25 -12.06
N ASP A 192 -1.16 -1.21 -10.76
CA ASP A 192 -0.36 -0.50 -9.77
C ASP A 192 1.13 -0.66 -9.99
N THR A 193 1.84 0.44 -9.82
CA THR A 193 3.29 0.47 -9.86
C THR A 193 3.81 0.42 -8.44
N THR A 194 4.73 -0.49 -8.15
CA THR A 194 5.36 -0.57 -6.83
C THR A 194 6.87 -0.56 -6.94
N VAL A 195 7.54 -0.09 -5.89
CA VAL A 195 8.98 0.15 -5.88
C VAL A 195 9.63 -0.45 -4.64
N SER A 196 10.88 -0.95 -4.77
CA SER A 196 11.67 -1.42 -3.63
C SER A 196 12.15 -0.25 -2.76
N SER A 197 12.53 -0.53 -1.51
CA SER A 197 12.93 0.50 -0.54
C SER A 197 14.21 1.26 -0.88
N ASP A 198 14.94 0.82 -1.88
CA ASP A 198 16.13 1.49 -2.44
C ASP A 198 15.83 2.17 -3.80
N ASP A 199 14.57 2.24 -4.20
CA ASP A 199 14.08 2.74 -5.50
C ASP A 199 14.69 2.03 -6.73
N ASN A 200 15.47 0.97 -6.56
CA ASN A 200 16.17 0.33 -7.67
C ASN A 200 15.28 -0.55 -8.53
N ARG A 201 14.28 -1.21 -7.94
CA ARG A 201 13.38 -2.13 -8.66
C ARG A 201 11.95 -1.62 -8.68
N ILE A 202 11.40 -1.53 -9.87
CA ILE A 202 10.03 -1.06 -10.12
C ILE A 202 9.27 -2.22 -10.75
N VAL A 203 8.07 -2.49 -10.26
CA VAL A 203 7.24 -3.60 -10.75
C VAL A 203 5.91 -3.09 -11.25
N ILE A 204 5.48 -3.67 -12.37
CA ILE A 204 4.15 -3.49 -12.95
C ILE A 204 3.59 -4.83 -13.41
N SER A 205 2.28 -4.94 -13.56
CA SER A 205 1.67 -5.97 -14.38
C SER A 205 1.26 -5.40 -15.73
N ALA A 206 1.48 -6.14 -16.81
CA ALA A 206 1.29 -5.63 -18.16
C ALA A 206 0.73 -6.65 -19.13
N GLY A 207 0.22 -6.13 -20.25
CA GLY A 207 -0.33 -6.89 -21.35
C GLY A 207 -1.81 -7.21 -21.12
N ALA A 208 -2.66 -6.77 -22.04
CA ALA A 208 -4.06 -7.15 -22.07
C ALA A 208 -4.32 -8.05 -23.25
N ASN A 209 -5.04 -9.14 -23.04
CA ASN A 209 -5.76 -9.79 -24.11
C ASN A 209 -7.11 -9.09 -24.35
N SER A 210 -7.91 -9.62 -25.28
CA SER A 210 -9.25 -9.07 -25.59
C SER A 210 -10.22 -9.03 -24.40
N ALA A 211 -9.90 -9.72 -23.30
CA ALA A 211 -10.69 -9.76 -22.06
C ALA A 211 -10.12 -8.88 -20.95
N GLY A 212 -9.09 -8.07 -21.23
CA GLY A 212 -8.48 -7.17 -20.22
C GLY A 212 -7.49 -7.84 -19.26
N HIS A 213 -7.04 -9.05 -19.58
CA HIS A 213 -6.14 -9.79 -18.72
C HIS A 213 -4.69 -9.34 -18.85
N ARG A 214 -3.98 -9.31 -17.74
CA ARG A 214 -2.57 -8.91 -17.63
C ARG A 214 -1.70 -10.14 -17.36
N PRO A 215 -1.14 -10.78 -18.38
CA PRO A 215 -0.40 -12.03 -18.20
C PRO A 215 1.04 -11.84 -17.74
N PHE A 216 1.59 -10.64 -17.80
CA PHE A 216 2.99 -10.39 -17.46
C PHE A 216 3.13 -9.65 -16.14
N VAL A 217 4.06 -10.12 -15.33
CA VAL A 217 4.69 -9.36 -14.24
C VAL A 217 6.06 -8.93 -14.73
N ILE A 218 6.33 -7.63 -14.71
CA ILE A 218 7.59 -7.05 -15.20
C ILE A 218 8.27 -6.34 -14.05
N VAL A 219 9.51 -6.71 -13.79
CA VAL A 219 10.43 -6.06 -12.84
C VAL A 219 11.45 -5.30 -13.67
N TYR A 220 11.50 -4.01 -13.51
CA TYR A 220 12.55 -3.17 -14.07
C TYR A 220 13.56 -2.83 -12.97
N ASP A 221 14.76 -3.35 -13.09
CA ASP A 221 15.91 -2.98 -12.26
C ASP A 221 16.65 -1.86 -12.98
N GLN A 222 16.84 -0.71 -12.32
CA GLN A 222 17.42 0.48 -12.95
C GLN A 222 18.86 0.28 -13.42
N LYS A 223 19.57 -0.73 -12.92
CA LYS A 223 20.96 -1.05 -13.28
C LYS A 223 21.06 -2.23 -14.24
N LEU A 224 20.15 -3.21 -14.15
CA LEU A 224 20.24 -4.48 -14.85
C LEU A 224 19.23 -4.61 -16.00
N GLY A 225 18.21 -3.73 -16.05
CA GLY A 225 17.15 -3.77 -17.06
C GLY A 225 15.96 -4.62 -16.65
N CYS A 226 15.24 -5.16 -17.63
CA CYS A 226 13.99 -5.87 -17.42
C CYS A 226 14.20 -7.34 -17.03
N ARG A 227 13.28 -7.81 -16.16
CA ARG A 227 13.01 -9.22 -15.92
C ARG A 227 11.50 -9.42 -15.92
N TRP A 228 11.00 -10.55 -16.45
CA TRP A 228 9.57 -10.76 -16.58
C TRP A 228 9.17 -12.22 -16.33
N TYR A 229 7.93 -12.38 -15.90
CA TYR A 229 7.23 -13.65 -15.73
C TYR A 229 5.90 -13.64 -16.46
N ASN A 230 5.65 -14.66 -17.28
CA ASN A 230 4.39 -14.86 -17.98
C ASN A 230 3.53 -15.88 -17.23
N THR A 231 2.47 -15.40 -16.59
CA THR A 231 1.57 -16.20 -15.75
C THR A 231 0.67 -17.16 -16.54
N GLN A 232 0.62 -17.05 -17.87
CA GLN A 232 -0.14 -17.95 -18.72
C GLN A 232 0.68 -19.14 -19.23
N THR A 233 1.99 -18.96 -19.35
CA THR A 233 2.88 -19.98 -19.87
C THR A 233 3.83 -20.56 -18.83
N GLY A 234 4.07 -19.84 -17.74
CA GLY A 234 5.09 -20.17 -16.75
C GLY A 234 6.51 -19.77 -17.16
N GLN A 235 6.66 -19.07 -18.30
CA GLN A 235 7.98 -18.65 -18.77
C GLN A 235 8.49 -17.45 -17.99
N ILE A 236 9.76 -17.52 -17.54
CA ILE A 236 10.52 -16.43 -16.96
C ILE A 236 11.65 -16.09 -17.91
N GLY A 237 11.84 -14.79 -18.16
CA GLY A 237 12.90 -14.27 -19.02
C GLY A 237 13.33 -12.87 -18.64
N GLY A 238 14.20 -12.28 -19.44
CA GLY A 238 14.66 -10.91 -19.25
C GLY A 238 16.17 -10.76 -19.48
N GLN A 239 16.70 -9.61 -19.08
CA GLN A 239 18.10 -9.20 -19.29
C GLN A 239 19.00 -9.66 -18.15
N TRP A 240 18.45 -10.07 -17.02
CA TRP A 240 19.19 -10.52 -15.84
C TRP A 240 18.50 -11.69 -15.15
N GLY A 241 19.25 -12.37 -14.28
CA GLY A 241 18.79 -13.53 -13.52
C GLY A 241 18.57 -14.78 -14.38
N PRO A 242 18.24 -15.92 -13.77
CA PRO A 242 17.98 -17.16 -14.50
C PRO A 242 16.72 -17.09 -15.34
N THR A 243 16.75 -17.69 -16.53
CA THR A 243 15.61 -17.80 -17.44
C THR A 243 15.17 -19.25 -17.55
N GLY A 244 13.88 -19.50 -17.74
CA GLY A 244 13.37 -20.86 -17.83
C GLY A 244 11.87 -20.97 -17.80
N GLN A 245 11.41 -22.20 -17.73
CA GLN A 245 10.02 -22.60 -17.64
C GLN A 245 9.74 -23.11 -16.23
N VAL A 246 8.75 -22.51 -15.55
CA VAL A 246 8.26 -23.01 -14.27
C VAL A 246 6.94 -23.75 -14.46
N SER A 247 6.72 -24.76 -13.61
CA SER A 247 5.41 -25.41 -13.55
C SER A 247 4.44 -24.49 -12.83
N ILE A 248 3.34 -24.16 -13.47
CA ILE A 248 2.24 -23.40 -12.86
C ILE A 248 1.04 -24.33 -12.71
N PRO A 249 0.46 -24.43 -11.51
CA PRO A 249 -0.71 -25.29 -11.31
C PRO A 249 -1.91 -24.84 -12.13
N ASP A 250 -2.06 -23.53 -12.29
CA ASP A 250 -3.14 -22.91 -13.07
C ASP A 250 -2.63 -21.70 -13.85
N ARG A 251 -3.25 -21.42 -14.99
CA ARG A 251 -3.08 -20.16 -15.71
C ARG A 251 -3.91 -19.09 -15.04
N TYR A 252 -3.28 -17.97 -14.71
CA TYR A 252 -3.99 -16.91 -14.01
C TYR A 252 -3.70 -15.52 -14.59
N ASN A 253 -4.61 -14.61 -14.31
CA ASN A 253 -4.49 -13.21 -14.67
C ASN A 253 -4.10 -12.41 -13.46
N VAL A 254 -3.13 -11.54 -13.65
CA VAL A 254 -2.64 -10.66 -12.57
C VAL A 254 -3.69 -9.59 -12.29
N ASN A 255 -4.08 -9.46 -11.05
CA ASN A 255 -4.92 -8.37 -10.57
C ASN A 255 -4.05 -7.18 -10.14
N HIS A 256 -3.13 -7.42 -9.23
CA HIS A 256 -2.18 -6.43 -8.72
C HIS A 256 -0.82 -7.08 -8.40
N VAL A 257 0.21 -6.26 -8.28
CA VAL A 257 1.56 -6.68 -7.93
C VAL A 257 2.14 -5.78 -6.87
N LYS A 258 2.92 -6.38 -5.95
CA LYS A 258 3.69 -5.64 -4.94
C LYS A 258 5.09 -6.21 -4.84
N ILE A 259 6.10 -5.35 -4.97
CA ILE A 259 7.47 -5.75 -4.67
C ILE A 259 7.75 -5.59 -3.17
N SER A 260 8.55 -6.49 -2.61
CA SER A 260 9.05 -6.38 -1.23
C SER A 260 10.06 -5.24 -1.09
N GLY A 261 10.20 -4.70 0.12
CA GLY A 261 11.15 -3.62 0.38
C GLY A 261 12.60 -3.98 0.01
N ASN A 262 13.04 -5.22 0.24
CA ASN A 262 14.36 -5.70 -0.17
C ASN A 262 14.50 -5.91 -1.70
N GLY A 263 13.42 -5.74 -2.46
CA GLY A 263 13.43 -5.87 -3.92
C GLY A 263 13.51 -7.30 -4.44
N GLN A 264 13.54 -8.31 -3.58
CA GLN A 264 13.76 -9.70 -3.98
C GLN A 264 12.47 -10.43 -4.36
N TYR A 265 11.36 -10.12 -3.70
CA TYR A 265 10.11 -10.85 -3.85
C TYR A 265 9.01 -10.00 -4.46
N VAL A 266 8.23 -10.59 -5.35
CA VAL A 266 7.02 -9.96 -5.89
C VAL A 266 5.81 -10.79 -5.50
N ARG A 267 4.89 -10.19 -4.74
CA ARG A 267 3.55 -10.73 -4.54
C ARG A 267 2.74 -10.48 -5.81
N ILE A 268 2.11 -11.52 -6.31
CA ILE A 268 1.27 -11.51 -7.50
C ILE A 268 -0.15 -11.86 -7.06
N GLY A 269 -1.00 -10.86 -6.93
CA GLY A 269 -2.40 -11.03 -6.58
C GLY A 269 -3.21 -11.57 -7.76
N VAL A 270 -4.07 -12.55 -7.49
CA VAL A 270 -4.92 -13.19 -8.47
C VAL A 270 -6.36 -13.11 -8.01
N ALA A 271 -7.20 -12.43 -8.78
CA ALA A 271 -8.60 -12.24 -8.41
C ALA A 271 -9.28 -13.58 -8.08
N ARG A 272 -9.89 -13.68 -6.90
CA ARG A 272 -10.68 -14.83 -6.41
C ARG A 272 -9.91 -16.13 -6.19
N VAL A 273 -8.57 -16.14 -6.31
CA VAL A 273 -7.76 -17.37 -6.19
C VAL A 273 -6.78 -17.29 -5.02
N GLY A 274 -6.27 -16.09 -4.71
CA GLY A 274 -5.22 -15.89 -3.73
C GLY A 274 -4.02 -15.15 -4.32
N PHE A 275 -2.80 -15.56 -3.96
CA PHE A 275 -1.61 -14.93 -4.50
C PHE A 275 -0.44 -15.92 -4.64
N TYR A 276 0.57 -15.48 -5.38
CA TYR A 276 1.85 -16.15 -5.55
C TYR A 276 2.97 -15.22 -5.14
N ILE A 277 4.06 -15.75 -4.63
CA ILE A 277 5.30 -15.04 -4.38
C ILE A 277 6.34 -15.49 -5.41
N TRP A 278 6.84 -14.55 -6.19
CA TRP A 278 7.95 -14.79 -7.10
C TRP A 278 9.25 -14.25 -6.49
N ASP A 279 10.22 -15.14 -6.26
CA ASP A 279 11.61 -14.73 -6.02
C ASP A 279 12.23 -14.31 -7.34
N VAL A 280 12.39 -13.01 -7.56
CA VAL A 280 12.88 -12.47 -8.83
C VAL A 280 14.35 -12.79 -9.11
N THR A 281 15.09 -13.31 -8.14
CA THR A 281 16.48 -13.73 -8.30
C THR A 281 16.62 -15.19 -8.72
N SER A 282 15.51 -15.93 -8.74
CA SER A 282 15.46 -17.35 -9.05
C SER A 282 14.33 -17.69 -10.05
N LEU A 283 14.04 -18.96 -10.23
CA LEU A 283 12.86 -19.47 -10.92
C LEU A 283 11.76 -19.92 -9.96
N ASN A 284 11.89 -19.59 -8.67
CA ASN A 284 10.93 -20.00 -7.66
C ASN A 284 9.69 -19.13 -7.66
N ILE A 285 8.53 -19.77 -7.81
CA ILE A 285 7.20 -19.17 -7.65
C ILE A 285 6.45 -20.02 -6.63
N GLU A 286 6.24 -19.44 -5.47
CA GLU A 286 5.58 -20.11 -4.37
C GLU A 286 4.10 -19.70 -4.33
N PRO A 287 3.17 -20.66 -4.44
CA PRO A 287 1.76 -20.38 -4.18
C PRO A 287 1.58 -20.11 -2.69
N CYS A 288 0.66 -19.23 -2.34
CA CYS A 288 0.26 -19.09 -0.96
C CYS A 288 -0.28 -20.41 -0.43
N PRO A 289 0.24 -20.93 0.68
CA PRO A 289 -0.20 -22.22 1.21
C PRO A 289 -1.69 -22.15 1.53
N VAL A 290 -2.45 -23.03 0.86
CA VAL A 290 -3.83 -23.33 1.23
C VAL A 290 -3.75 -24.29 2.40
N GLN A 291 -3.64 -23.74 3.60
CA GLN A 291 -3.73 -24.57 4.81
C GLN A 291 -5.18 -24.80 5.20
N ASP A 292 -5.38 -25.96 5.84
CA ASP A 292 -6.68 -26.50 6.22
C ASP A 292 -7.67 -25.45 6.74
N VAL A 293 -8.90 -25.65 6.30
CA VAL A 293 -10.14 -25.05 6.76
C VAL A 293 -9.96 -23.74 7.55
N GLY A 294 -9.90 -22.62 6.86
CA GLY A 294 -9.94 -21.31 7.48
C GLY A 294 -8.73 -20.40 7.29
N LEU A 295 -7.57 -20.91 6.89
CA LEU A 295 -6.35 -20.12 6.73
C LEU A 295 -5.98 -19.91 5.26
N ARG A 296 -6.91 -19.45 4.45
CA ARG A 296 -6.58 -19.07 3.07
C ARG A 296 -5.69 -17.83 3.09
N CYS A 297 -4.60 -17.88 2.34
CA CYS A 297 -3.88 -16.68 1.97
C CYS A 297 -4.75 -15.87 1.00
N SER A 298 -5.77 -15.24 1.50
CA SER A 298 -6.70 -14.49 0.66
C SER A 298 -6.34 -13.01 0.62
N GLY A 299 -6.59 -12.43 -0.47
CA GLY A 299 -6.86 -11.06 -0.83
C GLY A 299 -5.85 -10.01 -0.33
N TYR A 300 -6.26 -9.28 0.65
CA TYR A 300 -5.71 -7.97 1.03
C TYR A 300 -4.72 -8.08 2.19
N GLY A 301 -3.52 -8.57 1.91
CA GLY A 301 -2.42 -8.54 2.86
C GLY A 301 -1.39 -7.47 2.50
N ALA A 302 -0.54 -7.11 3.44
CA ALA A 302 0.54 -6.16 3.22
C ALA A 302 1.89 -6.86 3.01
N VAL A 303 2.67 -6.39 2.05
CA VAL A 303 4.05 -6.81 1.81
C VAL A 303 4.97 -5.78 2.44
N GLY A 304 5.86 -6.23 3.31
CA GLY A 304 6.89 -5.42 3.95
C GLY A 304 8.27 -5.55 3.30
N TYR A 305 9.31 -5.43 4.10
CA TYR A 305 10.69 -5.50 3.61
C TYR A 305 11.05 -6.92 3.10
N ASP A 306 10.80 -7.96 3.90
CA ASP A 306 11.08 -9.37 3.61
C ASP A 306 9.99 -10.32 4.15
N ALA A 307 8.87 -9.78 4.56
CA ALA A 307 7.75 -10.54 5.09
C ALA A 307 6.41 -10.08 4.51
N TYR A 308 5.41 -10.93 4.72
CA TYR A 308 4.04 -10.72 4.33
C TYR A 308 3.13 -10.86 5.54
N ILE A 309 2.18 -9.96 5.67
CA ILE A 309 1.08 -10.09 6.63
C ILE A 309 -0.20 -10.40 5.88
N ASN A 310 -0.84 -11.48 6.28
CA ASN A 310 -2.21 -11.75 5.88
C ASN A 310 -3.15 -11.72 7.10
N GLY A 311 -4.40 -11.41 6.85
CA GLY A 311 -5.50 -11.71 7.75
C GLY A 311 -6.43 -12.67 7.06
N PRO A 312 -7.11 -13.55 7.79
CA PRO A 312 -8.09 -14.42 7.17
C PRO A 312 -9.25 -13.60 6.59
N GLU A 313 -9.66 -13.93 5.39
CA GLU A 313 -11.02 -13.65 4.93
C GLU A 313 -12.01 -14.67 5.53
N VAL A 314 -11.62 -15.37 6.57
CA VAL A 314 -12.47 -16.40 7.13
C VAL A 314 -13.26 -15.83 8.29
N LEU A 315 -14.43 -15.97 8.10
CA LEU A 315 -15.74 -15.71 8.68
C LEU A 315 -15.82 -15.49 10.21
N ASP A 316 -14.79 -15.77 10.99
CA ASP A 316 -15.05 -15.92 12.42
C ASP A 316 -13.97 -15.36 13.38
N GLU A 317 -12.82 -14.88 12.89
CA GLU A 317 -11.75 -14.45 13.80
C GLU A 317 -10.94 -13.27 13.24
N LEU A 318 -10.67 -12.26 14.06
CA LEU A 318 -9.66 -11.27 13.74
C LEU A 318 -8.28 -11.88 14.01
N ASN A 319 -7.66 -12.40 12.97
CA ASN A 319 -6.31 -12.96 13.00
C ASN A 319 -5.39 -12.20 12.05
N ALA A 320 -4.13 -12.06 12.41
CA ALA A 320 -3.08 -11.62 11.51
C ALA A 320 -1.88 -12.54 11.66
N PHE A 321 -1.32 -12.97 10.54
CA PHE A 321 -0.17 -13.86 10.51
C PHE A 321 0.97 -13.20 9.74
N LEU A 322 2.13 -13.15 10.36
CA LEU A 322 3.39 -12.77 9.75
C LEU A 322 4.01 -13.99 9.09
N ARG A 323 4.46 -13.86 7.84
CA ARG A 323 5.12 -14.91 7.07
C ARG A 323 6.38 -14.37 6.40
N PRO A 324 7.53 -15.03 6.54
CA PRO A 324 8.70 -14.72 5.71
C PRO A 324 8.39 -14.92 4.22
N LEU A 325 8.82 -14.01 3.36
CA LEU A 325 8.56 -14.11 1.91
C LEU A 325 9.34 -15.25 1.23
N GLY A 326 10.38 -15.77 1.84
CA GLY A 326 11.14 -16.93 1.34
C GLY A 326 10.64 -18.28 1.86
N ASP A 327 9.70 -18.28 2.82
CA ASP A 327 9.09 -19.47 3.40
C ASP A 327 7.70 -19.14 3.95
N LEU A 328 6.71 -19.16 3.09
CA LEU A 328 5.32 -18.83 3.47
C LEU A 328 4.69 -19.86 4.42
N GLY A 329 5.31 -21.03 4.54
CA GLY A 329 4.89 -22.08 5.47
C GLY A 329 5.24 -21.75 6.93
N ASP A 330 6.29 -20.99 7.17
CA ASP A 330 6.65 -20.49 8.48
C ASP A 330 5.78 -19.28 8.82
N MET A 331 4.92 -19.40 9.83
CA MET A 331 3.99 -18.34 10.18
C MET A 331 3.91 -18.09 11.67
N THR A 332 3.92 -16.81 12.02
CA THR A 332 3.75 -16.32 13.39
C THR A 332 2.40 -15.63 13.53
N GLN A 333 1.57 -16.11 14.44
CA GLN A 333 0.31 -15.44 14.77
C GLN A 333 0.58 -14.16 15.56
N LEU A 334 0.11 -13.02 15.07
CA LEU A 334 0.33 -11.71 15.68
C LEU A 334 -0.82 -11.27 16.60
N ILE A 335 -2.04 -11.72 16.33
CA ILE A 335 -3.23 -11.36 17.12
C ILE A 335 -3.81 -12.62 17.72
N ASN A 336 -4.05 -12.62 19.02
CA ASN A 336 -4.86 -13.64 19.65
C ASN A 336 -6.33 -13.48 19.21
N PRO A 337 -6.99 -14.56 18.76
CA PRO A 337 -8.36 -14.49 18.27
C PRO A 337 -9.30 -13.81 19.26
N LEU A 338 -10.25 -13.03 18.75
CA LEU A 338 -11.39 -12.58 19.54
C LEU A 338 -12.45 -13.68 19.59
N PRO A 339 -13.26 -13.75 20.68
CA PRO A 339 -14.33 -14.72 20.77
C PRO A 339 -15.34 -14.59 19.60
N GLN A 340 -15.79 -15.73 19.12
CA GLN A 340 -16.77 -15.86 18.04
C GLN A 340 -18.16 -15.30 18.42
N PRO A 341 -19.00 -14.81 17.45
CA PRO A 341 -18.73 -14.69 16.03
C PRO A 341 -18.10 -13.35 15.69
N TYR A 342 -16.96 -13.35 15.02
CA TYR A 342 -16.27 -12.13 14.59
C TYR A 342 -15.98 -12.19 13.10
N TYR A 343 -16.74 -11.47 12.27
CA TYR A 343 -16.50 -11.36 10.85
C TYR A 343 -16.13 -9.93 10.46
N LYS A 344 -14.89 -9.71 10.10
CA LYS A 344 -14.43 -8.41 9.62
C LYS A 344 -13.42 -8.59 8.48
N GLY A 345 -13.61 -7.81 7.43
CA GLY A 345 -12.54 -7.51 6.51
C GLY A 345 -11.58 -6.50 7.12
N MET A 346 -10.35 -6.49 6.68
CA MET A 346 -9.33 -5.54 7.09
C MET A 346 -8.48 -5.17 5.88
N GLU A 347 -8.48 -3.88 5.55
CA GLU A 347 -7.52 -3.31 4.64
C GLU A 347 -6.24 -3.00 5.40
N LYS A 348 -5.08 -3.42 4.86
CA LYS A 348 -3.78 -3.33 5.54
C LYS A 348 -2.76 -2.63 4.68
N SER A 349 -1.98 -1.80 5.32
CA SER A 349 -0.80 -1.19 4.75
C SER A 349 0.37 -1.31 5.72
N TRP A 350 1.56 -1.53 5.20
CA TRP A 350 2.75 -1.68 6.01
C TRP A 350 3.68 -0.51 5.80
N ALA A 351 3.89 0.28 6.87
CA ALA A 351 4.94 1.27 6.86
C ALA A 351 6.29 0.55 6.78
N TRP A 352 7.10 0.92 5.83
CA TRP A 352 8.49 0.57 5.87
C TRP A 352 9.34 1.77 5.49
N THR A 353 10.39 2.00 6.23
CA THR A 353 11.43 2.92 5.84
C THR A 353 12.55 2.19 5.11
N ASN A 354 13.36 2.91 4.36
CA ASN A 354 14.46 2.32 3.60
C ASN A 354 15.37 1.45 4.48
N GLY A 355 15.46 0.17 4.16
CA GLY A 355 16.32 -0.80 4.85
C GLY A 355 15.86 -1.24 6.24
N VAL A 356 14.67 -0.89 6.68
CA VAL A 356 14.12 -1.34 7.96
C VAL A 356 13.51 -2.73 7.83
N LEU A 357 13.93 -3.63 8.70
CA LEU A 357 13.36 -4.98 8.81
C LEU A 357 11.95 -4.92 9.39
N ASN A 358 11.07 -5.81 8.94
CA ASN A 358 9.65 -5.84 9.30
C ASN A 358 9.39 -5.96 10.81
N GLY A 359 10.16 -6.75 11.53
CA GLY A 359 9.94 -7.00 12.95
C GLY A 359 9.98 -5.75 13.85
N ASN A 360 10.40 -4.60 13.33
CA ASN A 360 10.46 -3.34 14.05
C ASN A 360 9.47 -2.28 13.54
N VAL A 361 8.62 -2.64 12.57
CA VAL A 361 7.71 -1.70 11.91
C VAL A 361 6.28 -2.23 11.99
N PRO A 362 5.34 -1.53 12.63
CA PRO A 362 3.95 -1.97 12.71
C PRO A 362 3.28 -2.04 11.34
N VAL A 363 2.34 -2.95 11.20
CA VAL A 363 1.38 -2.93 10.10
C VAL A 363 0.12 -2.22 10.56
N CYS A 364 -0.40 -1.30 9.75
CA CYS A 364 -1.62 -0.58 10.07
C CYS A 364 -2.74 -0.92 9.09
N GLY A 365 -3.95 -0.71 9.50
CA GLY A 365 -5.11 -0.96 8.66
C GLY A 365 -6.40 -0.48 9.28
N SER A 366 -7.48 -0.68 8.53
CA SER A 366 -8.82 -0.36 8.94
C SER A 366 -9.75 -1.56 8.73
N THR A 367 -10.61 -1.81 9.67
CA THR A 367 -11.61 -2.89 9.58
C THR A 367 -12.92 -2.39 9.00
N TYR A 368 -13.68 -3.31 8.41
CA TYR A 368 -15.01 -3.05 7.92
C TYR A 368 -15.93 -4.26 8.14
N SER A 369 -17.22 -3.99 8.23
CA SER A 369 -18.26 -5.02 8.33
C SER A 369 -19.12 -5.05 7.09
N PRO A 370 -19.65 -6.22 6.71
CA PRO A 370 -20.70 -6.31 5.69
C PRO A 370 -21.94 -5.52 6.07
N VAL A 371 -22.67 -5.04 5.06
CA VAL A 371 -23.98 -4.38 5.23
C VAL A 371 -24.93 -5.24 6.09
N GLY A 372 -25.56 -4.61 7.05
CA GLY A 372 -26.48 -5.25 8.00
C GLY A 372 -25.86 -5.55 9.37
N ASN A 373 -24.54 -5.41 9.51
CA ASN A 373 -23.83 -5.44 10.80
C ASN A 373 -23.29 -4.05 11.16
N GLU A 374 -24.10 -3.03 10.98
CA GLU A 374 -23.74 -1.62 11.16
C GLU A 374 -23.49 -1.25 12.62
N GLU A 375 -23.91 -2.08 13.55
CA GLU A 375 -23.63 -1.86 14.95
C GLU A 375 -22.21 -2.30 15.27
N VAL A 376 -21.37 -1.34 15.64
CA VAL A 376 -20.12 -1.59 16.33
C VAL A 376 -20.44 -2.34 17.62
N LYS A 377 -20.07 -3.60 17.72
CA LYS A 377 -20.45 -4.49 18.83
C LYS A 377 -19.24 -5.14 19.53
N GLN A 378 -18.07 -5.06 18.89
CA GLN A 378 -16.88 -5.71 19.39
C GLN A 378 -15.67 -4.79 19.27
N PRO A 379 -14.58 -5.02 20.01
CA PRO A 379 -13.33 -4.31 19.82
C PRO A 379 -12.86 -4.38 18.36
N TYR A 380 -12.26 -3.32 17.89
CA TYR A 380 -11.73 -3.15 16.53
C TYR A 380 -12.77 -3.01 15.40
N ASP A 381 -14.06 -2.96 15.73
CA ASP A 381 -15.12 -2.79 14.74
C ASP A 381 -15.11 -1.39 14.12
N GLY A 382 -14.86 -1.30 12.80
CA GLY A 382 -14.81 -0.04 12.08
C GLY A 382 -13.73 0.91 12.60
N GLU A 383 -12.59 0.38 13.02
CA GLU A 383 -11.48 1.13 13.59
C GLU A 383 -10.28 1.17 12.67
N VAL A 384 -9.46 2.22 12.84
CA VAL A 384 -8.08 2.29 12.37
C VAL A 384 -7.17 1.86 13.50
N PHE A 385 -6.29 0.90 13.23
CA PHE A 385 -5.35 0.39 14.21
C PHE A 385 -4.05 -0.12 13.58
N CYS A 386 -3.02 -0.26 14.39
CA CYS A 386 -1.75 -0.87 14.02
C CYS A 386 -1.49 -2.12 14.86
N ILE A 387 -0.74 -3.06 14.31
CA ILE A 387 -0.39 -4.34 14.92
C ILE A 387 1.12 -4.41 15.02
N GLU A 388 1.63 -4.80 16.18
CA GLU A 388 3.04 -5.11 16.40
C GLU A 388 3.46 -6.34 15.57
N THR A 389 4.63 -6.28 14.96
CA THR A 389 5.09 -7.30 14.00
C THR A 389 6.37 -8.01 14.45
N ASP A 390 6.84 -7.79 15.68
CA ASP A 390 8.05 -8.44 16.20
C ASP A 390 7.87 -9.94 16.51
N GLY A 391 6.61 -10.42 16.54
CA GLY A 391 6.27 -11.81 16.83
C GLY A 391 6.42 -12.23 18.29
N VAL A 392 6.78 -11.30 19.18
CA VAL A 392 7.00 -11.55 20.62
C VAL A 392 5.83 -11.04 21.45
N ALA A 393 5.38 -9.83 21.19
CA ALA A 393 4.21 -9.22 21.81
C ALA A 393 3.08 -9.11 20.77
N SER A 394 1.85 -8.97 21.26
CA SER A 394 0.66 -8.83 20.41
C SER A 394 -0.01 -7.50 20.69
N THR A 395 0.77 -6.41 20.69
CA THR A 395 0.23 -5.08 20.93
C THR A 395 -0.57 -4.62 19.72
N ILE A 396 -1.77 -4.14 19.97
CA ILE A 396 -2.60 -3.48 18.98
C ILE A 396 -2.85 -2.05 19.46
N TRP A 397 -2.42 -1.10 18.66
CA TRP A 397 -2.63 0.33 18.91
C TRP A 397 -3.87 0.79 18.15
N ARG A 398 -4.84 1.39 18.84
CA ARG A 398 -6.15 1.81 18.31
C ARG A 398 -6.24 3.33 18.32
N PHE A 399 -6.74 3.92 17.24
CA PHE A 399 -6.64 5.36 17.04
C PHE A 399 -7.98 6.06 16.83
N ALA A 400 -8.83 5.54 15.95
CA ALA A 400 -10.06 6.20 15.56
C ALA A 400 -11.09 5.22 14.98
N HIS A 401 -12.37 5.57 15.04
CA HIS A 401 -13.39 4.93 14.23
C HIS A 401 -13.32 5.43 12.78
N ASN A 402 -13.23 4.53 11.81
CA ASN A 402 -13.16 4.89 10.39
C ASN A 402 -14.52 5.30 9.79
N ARG A 403 -15.64 4.96 10.44
CA ARG A 403 -17.01 5.32 10.02
C ARG A 403 -17.35 4.93 8.59
N ALA A 404 -16.65 3.97 8.02
CA ALA A 404 -16.95 3.42 6.72
C ALA A 404 -18.09 2.39 6.83
N VAL A 405 -19.05 2.47 5.90
CA VAL A 405 -20.11 1.46 5.76
C VAL A 405 -19.88 0.74 4.44
N TRP A 406 -19.41 -0.51 4.54
CA TRP A 406 -19.14 -1.30 3.36
C TRP A 406 -20.43 -1.87 2.77
N ASN A 407 -20.59 -1.69 1.45
CA ASN A 407 -21.66 -2.31 0.68
C ASN A 407 -21.04 -3.30 -0.33
N PRO A 408 -21.32 -4.60 -0.24
CA PRO A 408 -20.70 -5.61 -1.11
C PRO A 408 -21.03 -5.45 -2.60
N LYS A 409 -22.01 -4.64 -2.96
CA LYS A 409 -22.30 -4.26 -4.34
C LYS A 409 -21.34 -3.22 -4.88
N PHE A 410 -20.65 -2.51 -3.98
CA PHE A 410 -19.76 -1.40 -4.32
C PHE A 410 -18.41 -1.60 -3.65
N TYR A 411 -17.49 -2.23 -4.38
CA TYR A 411 -16.16 -2.55 -3.93
C TYR A 411 -15.43 -1.34 -3.30
N TRP A 412 -15.60 -0.16 -3.89
CA TRP A 412 -15.00 1.09 -3.42
C TRP A 412 -15.58 1.68 -2.13
N SER A 413 -16.57 1.05 -1.52
CA SER A 413 -17.08 1.47 -0.20
C SER A 413 -16.26 0.92 0.97
N GLN A 414 -15.21 0.14 0.71
CA GLN A 414 -14.26 -0.33 1.71
C GLN A 414 -13.38 0.83 2.21
N PRO A 415 -12.95 0.79 3.47
CA PRO A 415 -12.05 1.81 4.01
C PRO A 415 -10.60 1.54 3.59
N TYR A 416 -10.34 1.61 2.27
CA TYR A 416 -8.97 1.54 1.78
C TYR A 416 -8.09 2.51 2.54
N GLY A 417 -6.85 2.11 2.83
CA GLY A 417 -5.96 2.97 3.56
C GLY A 417 -4.50 2.67 3.32
N SER A 418 -3.68 3.70 3.50
CA SER A 418 -2.24 3.64 3.36
C SER A 418 -1.56 4.38 4.51
N ILE A 419 -0.51 3.77 5.04
CA ILE A 419 0.31 4.37 6.09
C ILE A 419 1.44 5.19 5.47
N SER A 420 1.79 6.34 6.09
CA SER A 420 2.98 7.09 5.72
C SER A 420 4.25 6.27 5.96
N LEU A 421 5.33 6.58 5.21
CA LEU A 421 6.55 5.78 5.26
C LEU A 421 7.23 5.79 6.64
N ASP A 422 7.03 6.86 7.40
CA ASP A 422 7.55 6.99 8.77
C ASP A 422 6.60 6.45 9.85
N GLY A 423 5.39 6.02 9.45
CA GLY A 423 4.41 5.42 10.35
C GLY A 423 3.60 6.41 11.18
N ARG A 424 3.67 7.72 10.94
CA ARG A 424 2.98 8.72 11.75
C ARG A 424 1.55 9.02 11.33
N PHE A 425 1.19 8.72 10.10
CA PHE A 425 -0.12 9.02 9.53
C PHE A 425 -0.71 7.80 8.83
N PHE A 426 -2.01 7.66 8.90
CA PHE A 426 -2.75 6.68 8.13
C PHE A 426 -3.90 7.39 7.41
N SER A 427 -3.95 7.29 6.10
CA SER A 427 -5.07 7.77 5.29
C SER A 427 -6.06 6.64 5.06
N PHE A 428 -7.34 6.95 4.97
CA PHE A 428 -8.37 5.96 4.68
C PHE A 428 -9.60 6.57 4.01
N SER A 429 -10.35 5.74 3.30
CA SER A 429 -11.62 6.13 2.66
C SER A 429 -12.79 5.87 3.61
N SER A 430 -13.76 6.77 3.64
CA SER A 430 -14.96 6.59 4.47
C SER A 430 -16.19 7.27 3.91
N SER A 431 -17.33 6.59 4.04
CA SER A 431 -18.66 7.14 3.77
C SER A 431 -19.24 7.92 4.96
N TRP A 432 -18.51 7.98 6.08
CA TRP A 432 -18.88 8.64 7.33
C TRP A 432 -20.30 8.29 7.80
N ASP A 433 -20.52 7.00 8.06
CA ASP A 433 -21.85 6.46 8.46
C ASP A 433 -22.95 6.79 7.44
N LEU A 434 -22.63 6.78 6.13
CA LEU A 434 -23.49 7.13 5.00
C LEU A 434 -23.97 8.61 4.98
N GLN A 435 -23.38 9.48 5.79
CA GLN A 435 -23.78 10.89 5.88
C GLN A 435 -23.26 11.75 4.72
N LEU A 436 -22.39 11.22 3.86
CA LEU A 436 -21.86 11.96 2.71
C LEU A 436 -22.78 11.90 1.48
N GLY A 437 -23.89 11.15 1.57
CA GLY A 437 -24.83 10.94 0.47
C GLY A 437 -24.41 9.81 -0.46
N THR A 438 -24.95 9.81 -1.67
CA THR A 438 -24.72 8.75 -2.66
C THR A 438 -24.09 9.31 -3.92
N PHE A 439 -23.36 8.43 -4.61
CA PHE A 439 -22.80 8.63 -5.94
C PHE A 439 -23.32 7.50 -6.85
N TRP A 440 -23.75 7.78 -8.05
CA TRP A 440 -24.37 6.80 -8.96
C TRP A 440 -25.37 5.84 -8.32
N GLY A 441 -26.64 6.24 -8.27
CA GLY A 441 -27.69 5.42 -7.69
C GLY A 441 -27.54 5.30 -6.17
N ASP A 442 -27.46 4.07 -5.67
CA ASP A 442 -27.39 3.77 -4.23
C ASP A 442 -25.95 3.62 -3.70
N SER A 443 -24.93 3.93 -4.53
CA SER A 443 -23.54 3.81 -4.11
C SER A 443 -23.19 4.87 -3.05
N PRO A 444 -22.70 4.48 -1.87
CA PRO A 444 -22.25 5.46 -0.88
C PRO A 444 -21.13 6.33 -1.46
N ARG A 445 -21.25 7.63 -1.28
CA ARG A 445 -20.13 8.54 -1.52
C ARG A 445 -19.10 8.38 -0.40
N SER A 446 -17.82 8.33 -0.78
CA SER A 446 -16.69 8.30 0.16
C SER A 446 -15.80 9.51 -0.01
N ASP A 447 -15.21 9.95 1.07
CA ASP A 447 -14.12 10.93 1.12
C ASP A 447 -12.89 10.30 1.76
N VAL A 448 -11.74 10.95 1.56
CA VAL A 448 -10.47 10.53 2.17
C VAL A 448 -10.25 11.30 3.47
N TRP A 449 -9.73 10.60 4.45
CA TRP A 449 -9.44 11.06 5.81
C TRP A 449 -8.02 10.68 6.16
N ILE A 450 -7.38 11.48 7.01
CA ILE A 450 -6.06 11.17 7.58
C ILE A 450 -6.21 11.16 9.09
N VAL A 451 -5.65 10.14 9.73
CA VAL A 451 -5.52 10.03 11.18
C VAL A 451 -4.04 10.11 11.57
N LYS A 452 -3.75 10.85 12.62
CA LYS A 452 -2.42 10.92 13.22
C LYS A 452 -2.27 9.78 14.22
N LEU A 453 -1.16 9.04 14.09
CA LEU A 453 -0.90 7.83 14.87
C LEU A 453 0.03 8.07 16.08
N ASP A 454 0.83 9.16 16.08
CA ASP A 454 1.79 9.51 17.14
C ASP A 454 1.26 10.53 18.19
#